data_fd7ca6363b90dacd4ed996a40ade144a
#
_entry.id   fd7ca6363b90dacd4ed996a40ade144a
#
_cell.length_a   1.000
_cell.length_b   1.000
_cell.length_c   1.000
_cell.angle_alpha   90.00
_cell.angle_beta   90.00
_cell.angle_gamma   90.00
#
_symmetry.space_group_name_H-M   'P 1'
#
loop_
_entity.id
_entity.type
_entity.pdbx_description
1 polymer ?
#
loop_
_entity_poly.entity_id
_entity_poly.type
_entity_poly.pdbx_seq_one_letter_code
_entity_poly.pdbx_strand_id
1 'polypeptide(L)'
;MNDKNGNPVMIGLVLVWKICPDEIYRAVFDIDASTMGGTDLAVSASARMKVLENFVSVQSDAALRQVAGYYAYDNNGVADDELTLRSNSDEINDQLEAKLNDRLSMAGIEVIEARINYLAYAPEIAAVMLRRQQADAIISAREKIVEGAVTMVKMALDRLADDRIVELDEERKAAMVSNLLVVLCADEAAQPIVNAGTLHH
;
A
#
# COMPACT_ATOMS: atom_id res chain seq x y z
N MET A 1 14.83 -5.83 2.11
CA MET A 1 15.02 -4.41 2.50
C MET A 1 13.88 -3.99 3.42
N ASN A 2 13.93 -2.80 4.05
CA ASN A 2 12.89 -2.39 4.97
C ASN A 2 12.09 -1.22 4.37
N ASP A 3 10.79 -1.18 4.68
CA ASP A 3 9.91 -0.05 4.38
C ASP A 3 10.13 1.13 5.36
N LYS A 4 9.38 2.23 5.20
CA LYS A 4 9.41 3.41 6.09
C LYS A 4 9.17 3.05 7.56
N ASN A 5 8.36 2.04 7.83
CA ASN A 5 7.99 1.59 9.17
C ASN A 5 9.00 0.58 9.77
N GLY A 6 10.05 0.23 9.03
CA GLY A 6 11.05 -0.75 9.43
C GLY A 6 10.64 -2.20 9.20
N ASN A 7 9.52 -2.46 8.52
CA ASN A 7 9.09 -3.81 8.19
C ASN A 7 9.94 -4.39 7.07
N PRO A 8 10.45 -5.62 7.18
CA PRO A 8 11.17 -6.27 6.11
C PRO A 8 10.25 -6.61 4.94
N VAL A 9 10.61 -6.11 3.74
CA VAL A 9 9.87 -6.29 2.50
C VAL A 9 10.75 -6.89 1.41
N MET A 10 10.14 -7.66 0.53
CA MET A 10 10.72 -8.19 -0.69
C MET A 10 10.16 -7.41 -1.86
N ILE A 11 11.04 -6.79 -2.64
CA ILE A 11 10.67 -5.97 -3.79
C ILE A 11 11.43 -6.49 -4.99
N GLY A 12 10.74 -6.77 -6.08
CA GLY A 12 11.31 -7.06 -7.38
C GLY A 12 11.21 -5.83 -8.28
N LEU A 13 12.27 -5.56 -9.04
CA LEU A 13 12.36 -4.46 -9.97
C LEU A 13 12.59 -5.01 -11.38
N VAL A 14 11.84 -4.51 -12.36
CA VAL A 14 12.15 -4.65 -13.79
C VAL A 14 12.73 -3.35 -14.26
N LEU A 15 13.88 -3.43 -14.91
CA LEU A 15 14.61 -2.30 -15.43
C LEU A 15 14.90 -2.51 -16.91
N VAL A 16 14.52 -1.54 -17.75
CA VAL A 16 14.87 -1.46 -19.15
C VAL A 16 15.84 -0.29 -19.32
N TRP A 17 17.01 -0.58 -19.83
CA TRP A 17 18.07 0.41 -19.99
C TRP A 17 18.82 0.25 -21.30
N LYS A 18 19.49 1.30 -21.73
CA LYS A 18 20.35 1.30 -22.92
C LYS A 18 21.64 2.08 -22.63
N ILE A 19 22.67 1.81 -23.42
CA ILE A 19 23.89 2.63 -23.41
C ILE A 19 23.68 3.80 -24.37
N CYS A 20 23.96 5.02 -23.91
CA CYS A 20 23.92 6.22 -24.75
C CYS A 20 25.01 6.15 -25.82
N PRO A 21 24.69 6.21 -27.11
CA PRO A 21 25.69 6.11 -28.19
C PRO A 21 26.78 7.17 -28.09
N ASP A 22 26.41 8.38 -27.66
CA ASP A 22 27.33 9.54 -27.57
C ASP A 22 28.27 9.45 -26.35
N GLU A 23 27.93 8.61 -25.37
CA GLU A 23 28.68 8.46 -24.10
C GLU A 23 29.23 7.04 -23.90
N ILE A 24 29.33 6.27 -24.96
CA ILE A 24 29.76 4.86 -24.93
C ILE A 24 31.15 4.70 -24.25
N TYR A 25 31.99 5.73 -24.35
CA TYR A 25 33.31 5.75 -23.73
C TYR A 25 33.24 5.67 -22.20
N ARG A 26 32.21 6.27 -21.58
CA ARG A 26 31.98 6.21 -20.11
C ARG A 26 31.65 4.79 -19.68
N ALA A 27 30.74 4.13 -20.39
CA ALA A 27 30.38 2.74 -20.12
C ALA A 27 31.59 1.77 -20.25
N VAL A 28 32.57 2.15 -21.06
CA VAL A 28 33.75 1.30 -21.34
C VAL A 28 34.93 1.59 -20.39
N PHE A 29 35.14 2.85 -20.01
CA PHE A 29 36.34 3.27 -19.27
C PHE A 29 36.08 3.64 -17.82
N ASP A 30 34.87 4.18 -17.49
CA ASP A 30 34.59 4.63 -16.13
C ASP A 30 34.10 3.48 -15.22
N ILE A 31 33.56 2.43 -15.82
CA ILE A 31 33.20 1.22 -15.07
C ILE A 31 34.43 0.32 -15.04
N ASP A 32 35.10 0.34 -13.90
CA ASP A 32 36.34 -0.38 -13.70
C ASP A 32 36.18 -1.90 -13.88
N ALA A 33 36.74 -2.40 -14.97
CA ALA A 33 36.83 -3.84 -15.23
C ALA A 33 37.83 -4.54 -14.28
N SER A 34 38.47 -3.81 -13.37
CA SER A 34 39.53 -4.28 -12.46
C SER A 34 39.04 -5.30 -11.43
N THR A 35 37.72 -5.43 -11.21
CA THR A 35 37.15 -6.48 -10.36
C THR A 35 37.25 -7.88 -10.97
N MET A 36 37.64 -8.02 -12.23
CA MET A 36 37.81 -9.30 -12.93
C MET A 36 39.26 -9.78 -13.10
N GLY A 37 40.17 -9.22 -12.34
CA GLY A 37 41.52 -9.86 -12.10
C GLY A 37 42.37 -10.19 -13.32
N GLY A 38 42.21 -9.52 -14.46
CA GLY A 38 42.97 -9.79 -15.67
C GLY A 38 43.43 -8.51 -16.37
N THR A 39 44.76 -8.39 -16.53
CA THR A 39 45.43 -7.33 -17.28
C THR A 39 45.32 -7.48 -18.81
N ASP A 40 44.42 -8.31 -19.31
CA ASP A 40 44.25 -8.55 -20.73
C ASP A 40 43.28 -7.55 -21.37
N LEU A 41 43.84 -6.70 -22.24
CA LEU A 41 43.16 -5.73 -23.11
C LEU A 41 42.08 -6.35 -24.07
N ALA A 42 41.92 -7.65 -24.06
CA ALA A 42 40.99 -8.41 -24.89
C ALA A 42 39.82 -8.97 -24.10
N VAL A 43 39.18 -8.16 -23.23
CA VAL A 43 37.93 -8.57 -22.61
C VAL A 43 36.83 -8.64 -23.69
N SER A 44 36.24 -9.82 -23.86
CA SER A 44 35.18 -10.03 -24.84
C SER A 44 33.98 -9.09 -24.58
N ALA A 45 33.26 -8.70 -25.62
CA ALA A 45 32.06 -7.84 -25.50
C ALA A 45 31.04 -8.42 -24.51
N SER A 46 30.92 -9.76 -24.45
CA SER A 46 30.03 -10.44 -23.52
C SER A 46 30.48 -10.31 -22.05
N ALA A 47 31.78 -10.32 -21.79
CA ALA A 47 32.29 -10.11 -20.44
C ALA A 47 32.08 -8.65 -19.97
N ARG A 48 32.25 -7.69 -20.84
CA ARG A 48 31.95 -6.27 -20.56
C ARG A 48 30.46 -6.06 -20.28
N MET A 49 29.58 -6.66 -21.07
CA MET A 49 28.14 -6.59 -20.85
C MET A 49 27.77 -7.11 -19.44
N LYS A 50 28.39 -8.21 -19.01
CA LYS A 50 28.14 -8.78 -17.69
C LYS A 50 28.60 -7.88 -16.55
N VAL A 51 29.69 -7.12 -16.74
CA VAL A 51 30.14 -6.11 -15.77
C VAL A 51 29.14 -4.96 -15.69
N LEU A 52 28.64 -4.48 -16.82
CA LEU A 52 27.60 -3.45 -16.89
C LEU A 52 26.31 -3.90 -16.24
N GLU A 53 25.83 -5.12 -16.54
CA GLU A 53 24.66 -5.71 -15.90
C GLU A 53 24.81 -5.77 -14.36
N ASN A 54 25.95 -6.20 -13.88
CA ASN A 54 26.24 -6.23 -12.45
C ASN A 54 26.26 -4.82 -11.83
N PHE A 55 26.89 -3.85 -12.51
CA PHE A 55 26.90 -2.47 -12.07
C PHE A 55 25.49 -1.90 -11.99
N VAL A 56 24.67 -2.07 -13.03
CA VAL A 56 23.27 -1.64 -13.06
C VAL A 56 22.49 -2.30 -11.94
N SER A 57 22.67 -3.60 -11.71
CA SER A 57 22.00 -4.34 -10.64
C SER A 57 22.32 -3.75 -9.27
N VAL A 58 23.59 -3.52 -8.95
CA VAL A 58 24.01 -2.96 -7.67
C VAL A 58 23.48 -1.55 -7.45
N GLN A 59 23.50 -0.69 -8.50
CA GLN A 59 22.95 0.66 -8.41
C GLN A 59 21.42 0.65 -8.27
N SER A 60 20.77 -0.29 -8.93
CA SER A 60 19.31 -0.48 -8.84
C SER A 60 18.89 -0.91 -7.44
N ASP A 61 19.59 -1.85 -6.84
CA ASP A 61 19.34 -2.27 -5.46
C ASP A 61 19.53 -1.12 -4.46
N ALA A 62 20.52 -0.27 -4.68
CA ALA A 62 20.78 0.88 -3.84
C ALA A 62 19.67 1.96 -3.98
N ALA A 63 19.25 2.25 -5.21
CA ALA A 63 18.17 3.19 -5.49
C ALA A 63 16.84 2.68 -4.93
N LEU A 64 16.52 1.42 -5.18
CA LEU A 64 15.30 0.77 -4.70
C LEU A 64 15.21 0.77 -3.17
N ARG A 65 16.31 0.46 -2.49
CA ARG A 65 16.39 0.51 -1.02
C ARG A 65 16.13 1.91 -0.47
N GLN A 66 16.62 2.93 -1.16
CA GLN A 66 16.43 4.31 -0.75
C GLN A 66 14.96 4.74 -0.97
N VAL A 67 14.37 4.42 -2.11
CA VAL A 67 12.96 4.75 -2.41
C VAL A 67 12.03 3.97 -1.47
N ALA A 68 12.25 2.67 -1.29
CA ALA A 68 11.44 1.85 -0.39
C ALA A 68 11.43 2.36 1.06
N GLY A 69 12.55 2.93 1.52
CA GLY A 69 12.65 3.51 2.86
C GLY A 69 11.83 4.80 3.07
N TYR A 70 11.35 5.45 2.00
CA TYR A 70 10.51 6.64 2.13
C TYR A 70 9.02 6.31 2.26
N TYR A 71 8.59 5.14 1.82
CA TYR A 71 7.19 4.74 1.74
C TYR A 71 6.89 3.57 2.64
N ALA A 72 5.73 3.60 3.29
CA ALA A 72 5.19 2.43 3.98
C ALA A 72 4.72 1.39 2.95
N TYR A 73 4.71 0.12 3.32
CA TYR A 73 4.16 -0.94 2.47
C TYR A 73 2.67 -0.72 2.20
N ASP A 74 1.90 -0.42 3.25
CA ASP A 74 0.46 -0.13 3.21
C ASP A 74 0.07 0.95 4.24
N ASN A 75 -1.14 1.48 4.09
CA ASN A 75 -1.71 2.51 4.96
C ASN A 75 -2.28 1.92 6.24
N ASN A 76 -1.57 1.33 7.09
CA ASN A 76 -1.94 0.80 8.41
C ASN A 76 -3.10 1.53 9.18
N GLY A 77 -4.19 1.90 8.49
CA GLY A 77 -5.32 2.62 9.06
C GLY A 77 -5.09 4.10 9.34
N VAL A 78 -3.97 4.67 8.91
CA VAL A 78 -3.69 6.11 9.00
C VAL A 78 -4.01 6.74 7.64
N ALA A 79 -4.81 7.79 7.64
CA ALA A 79 -5.29 8.63 6.53
C ALA A 79 -5.07 8.10 5.10
N ASP A 80 -6.13 8.02 4.31
CA ASP A 80 -6.17 7.56 2.90
C ASP A 80 -5.25 8.37 1.94
N ASP A 81 -4.63 9.46 2.41
CA ASP A 81 -3.84 10.39 1.61
C ASP A 81 -2.32 10.10 1.59
N GLU A 82 -1.81 9.14 2.36
CA GLU A 82 -0.37 8.87 2.36
C GLU A 82 -0.01 7.88 1.25
N LEU A 83 0.98 8.26 0.41
CA LEU A 83 1.52 7.41 -0.64
C LEU A 83 2.15 6.14 -0.05
N THR A 84 1.73 4.99 -0.55
CA THR A 84 2.27 3.69 -0.13
C THR A 84 2.85 2.92 -1.30
N LEU A 85 3.77 1.99 -1.01
CA LEU A 85 4.34 1.11 -2.03
C LEU A 85 3.28 0.30 -2.78
N ARG A 86 2.13 0.05 -2.14
CA ARG A 86 1.05 -0.77 -2.70
C ARG A 86 0.05 0.02 -3.54
N SER A 87 -0.29 1.26 -3.17
CA SER A 87 -1.39 2.01 -3.79
C SER A 87 -0.95 2.96 -4.90
N ASN A 88 0.28 3.48 -4.86
CA ASN A 88 0.76 4.55 -5.74
C ASN A 88 1.97 4.11 -6.57
N SER A 89 1.83 3.00 -7.27
CA SER A 89 2.94 2.39 -8.03
C SER A 89 3.52 3.30 -9.11
N ASP A 90 2.70 4.09 -9.79
CA ASP A 90 3.16 4.91 -10.92
C ASP A 90 4.06 6.05 -10.45
N GLU A 91 3.67 6.79 -9.41
CA GLU A 91 4.48 7.88 -8.87
C GLU A 91 5.81 7.38 -8.27
N ILE A 92 5.78 6.21 -7.64
CA ILE A 92 6.98 5.58 -7.09
C ILE A 92 7.90 5.09 -8.21
N ASN A 93 7.34 4.56 -9.29
CA ASN A 93 8.10 4.16 -10.48
C ASN A 93 8.79 5.35 -11.13
N ASP A 94 8.09 6.48 -11.29
CA ASP A 94 8.65 7.73 -11.84
C ASP A 94 9.81 8.25 -10.99
N GLN A 95 9.66 8.24 -9.66
CA GLN A 95 10.74 8.62 -8.75
C GLN A 95 11.94 7.67 -8.80
N LEU A 96 11.65 6.37 -8.95
CA LEU A 96 12.70 5.35 -9.08
C LEU A 96 13.46 5.51 -10.39
N GLU A 97 12.75 5.75 -11.50
CA GLU A 97 13.33 6.00 -12.81
C GLU A 97 14.23 7.24 -12.81
N ALA A 98 13.72 8.36 -12.27
CA ALA A 98 14.50 9.59 -12.14
C ALA A 98 15.79 9.38 -11.33
N LYS A 99 15.69 8.65 -10.21
CA LYS A 99 16.80 8.39 -9.32
C LYS A 99 17.83 7.42 -9.93
N LEU A 100 17.37 6.46 -10.71
CA LEU A 100 18.23 5.54 -11.46
C LEU A 100 18.94 6.26 -12.60
N ASN A 101 18.25 7.11 -13.34
CA ASN A 101 18.84 7.92 -14.39
C ASN A 101 19.95 8.84 -13.82
N ASP A 102 19.72 9.50 -12.69
CA ASP A 102 20.74 10.33 -12.03
C ASP A 102 22.00 9.53 -11.69
N ARG A 103 21.85 8.30 -11.19
CA ARG A 103 22.99 7.43 -10.82
C ARG A 103 23.70 6.79 -12.00
N LEU A 104 22.95 6.38 -13.02
CA LEU A 104 23.47 5.60 -14.15
C LEU A 104 23.99 6.47 -15.29
N SER A 105 23.57 7.74 -15.35
CA SER A 105 24.04 8.70 -16.34
C SER A 105 25.56 8.92 -16.29
N MET A 106 26.18 8.82 -15.10
CA MET A 106 27.63 8.89 -14.95
C MET A 106 28.37 7.82 -15.75
N ALA A 107 27.73 6.65 -15.92
CA ALA A 107 28.26 5.54 -16.70
C ALA A 107 27.79 5.53 -18.16
N GLY A 108 27.17 6.60 -18.65
CA GLY A 108 26.62 6.65 -20.00
C GLY A 108 25.47 5.69 -20.22
N ILE A 109 24.72 5.34 -19.17
CA ILE A 109 23.55 4.46 -19.22
C ILE A 109 22.30 5.29 -19.01
N GLU A 110 21.31 5.11 -19.88
CA GLU A 110 19.98 5.71 -19.80
C GLU A 110 18.97 4.64 -19.42
N VAL A 111 18.16 4.94 -18.41
CA VAL A 111 17.02 4.12 -18.00
C VAL A 111 15.80 4.54 -18.81
N ILE A 112 15.21 3.59 -19.50
CA ILE A 112 14.00 3.79 -20.31
C ILE A 112 12.76 3.56 -19.46
N GLU A 113 12.83 2.55 -18.58
CA GLU A 113 11.70 2.16 -17.75
C GLU A 113 12.22 1.48 -16.47
N ALA A 114 11.65 1.86 -15.34
CA ALA A 114 11.90 1.22 -14.05
C ALA A 114 10.56 0.95 -13.33
N ARG A 115 10.21 -0.32 -13.14
CA ARG A 115 8.95 -0.69 -12.51
C ARG A 115 9.10 -1.74 -11.43
N ILE A 116 8.39 -1.54 -10.34
CA ILE A 116 8.22 -2.57 -9.31
C ILE A 116 7.27 -3.64 -9.87
N ASN A 117 7.76 -4.88 -10.00
CA ASN A 117 6.97 -6.00 -10.50
C ASN A 117 6.57 -7.01 -9.42
N TYR A 118 7.20 -6.92 -8.27
CA TYR A 118 6.92 -7.78 -7.12
C TYR A 118 7.05 -7.01 -5.84
N LEU A 119 6.05 -7.13 -4.97
CA LEU A 119 6.02 -6.49 -3.67
C LEU A 119 5.32 -7.41 -2.66
N ALA A 120 6.04 -7.82 -1.62
CA ALA A 120 5.50 -8.64 -0.55
C ALA A 120 6.24 -8.37 0.76
N TYR A 121 5.59 -8.65 1.88
CA TYR A 121 6.31 -8.76 3.15
C TYR A 121 7.27 -9.94 3.13
N ALA A 122 8.38 -9.81 3.83
CA ALA A 122 9.29 -10.94 4.00
C ALA A 122 8.59 -12.10 4.72
N PRO A 123 8.91 -13.37 4.37
CA PRO A 123 8.23 -14.55 4.90
C PRO A 123 8.15 -14.60 6.43
N GLU A 124 9.17 -14.05 7.10
CA GLU A 124 9.29 -14.06 8.56
C GLU A 124 8.16 -13.29 9.25
N ILE A 125 7.64 -12.24 8.60
CA ILE A 125 6.59 -11.38 9.18
C ILE A 125 5.25 -11.48 8.44
N ALA A 126 5.19 -12.14 7.30
CA ALA A 126 4.01 -12.17 6.44
C ALA A 126 2.75 -12.64 7.18
N ALA A 127 2.87 -13.71 7.99
CA ALA A 127 1.74 -14.23 8.78
C ALA A 127 1.26 -13.26 9.87
N VAL A 128 2.16 -12.51 10.48
CA VAL A 128 1.82 -11.50 11.50
C VAL A 128 1.14 -10.30 10.86
N MET A 129 1.65 -9.84 9.72
CA MET A 129 1.09 -8.72 8.98
C MET A 129 -0.30 -9.05 8.41
N LEU A 130 -0.50 -10.28 7.94
CA LEU A 130 -1.83 -10.73 7.51
C LEU A 130 -2.86 -10.68 8.64
N ARG A 131 -2.50 -11.16 9.84
CA ARG A 131 -3.39 -11.08 11.02
C ARG A 131 -3.70 -9.64 11.40
N ARG A 132 -2.72 -8.76 11.32
CA ARG A 132 -2.90 -7.33 11.57
C ARG A 132 -3.87 -6.73 10.56
N GLN A 133 -3.67 -6.96 9.26
CA GLN A 133 -4.57 -6.48 8.21
C GLN A 133 -6.00 -7.00 8.39
N GLN A 134 -6.17 -8.27 8.81
CA GLN A 134 -7.49 -8.83 9.13
C GLN A 134 -8.13 -8.12 10.33
N ALA A 135 -7.38 -7.83 11.38
CA ALA A 135 -7.89 -7.11 12.55
C ALA A 135 -8.30 -5.67 12.18
N ASP A 136 -7.47 -4.96 11.45
CA ASP A 136 -7.75 -3.60 10.98
C ASP A 136 -8.99 -3.57 10.07
N ALA A 137 -9.12 -4.54 9.17
CA ALA A 137 -10.29 -4.68 8.30
C ALA A 137 -11.58 -4.93 9.09
N ILE A 138 -11.54 -5.76 10.15
CA ILE A 138 -12.69 -6.02 11.02
C ILE A 138 -13.09 -4.74 11.77
N ILE A 139 -12.11 -4.00 12.33
CA ILE A 139 -12.38 -2.74 13.03
C ILE A 139 -13.01 -1.73 12.08
N SER A 140 -12.41 -1.51 10.91
CA SER A 140 -12.91 -0.58 9.91
C SER A 140 -14.31 -0.95 9.39
N ALA A 141 -14.59 -2.24 9.22
CA ALA A 141 -15.92 -2.71 8.86
C ALA A 141 -16.95 -2.40 9.96
N ARG A 142 -16.60 -2.62 11.24
CA ARG A 142 -17.47 -2.31 12.38
C ARG A 142 -17.73 -0.82 12.54
N GLU A 143 -16.73 0.01 12.36
CA GLU A 143 -16.88 1.48 12.36
C GLU A 143 -17.89 1.93 11.29
N LYS A 144 -17.78 1.41 10.06
CA LYS A 144 -18.72 1.70 8.97
C LYS A 144 -20.14 1.21 9.26
N ILE A 145 -20.29 0.05 9.91
CA ILE A 145 -21.61 -0.46 10.35
C ILE A 145 -22.23 0.49 11.36
N VAL A 146 -21.47 0.91 12.38
CA VAL A 146 -21.95 1.84 13.42
C VAL A 146 -22.33 3.19 12.82
N GLU A 147 -21.46 3.76 11.96
CA GLU A 147 -21.73 5.04 11.27
C GLU A 147 -23.00 4.94 10.41
N GLY A 148 -23.15 3.86 9.64
CA GLY A 148 -24.34 3.57 8.85
C GLY A 148 -25.58 3.43 9.72
N ALA A 149 -25.49 2.70 10.83
CA ALA A 149 -26.60 2.51 11.78
C ALA A 149 -27.05 3.84 12.39
N VAL A 150 -26.12 4.69 12.85
CA VAL A 150 -26.43 6.02 13.40
C VAL A 150 -27.12 6.89 12.34
N THR A 151 -26.64 6.87 11.11
CA THR A 151 -27.23 7.61 9.99
C THR A 151 -28.66 7.12 9.70
N MET A 152 -28.87 5.80 9.66
CA MET A 152 -30.20 5.22 9.44
C MET A 152 -31.18 5.55 10.57
N VAL A 153 -30.74 5.49 11.82
CA VAL A 153 -31.55 5.86 13.00
C VAL A 153 -31.95 7.33 12.94
N LYS A 154 -30.98 8.22 12.62
CA LYS A 154 -31.26 9.65 12.45
C LYS A 154 -32.31 9.88 11.35
N MET A 155 -32.13 9.30 10.17
CA MET A 155 -33.10 9.42 9.08
C MET A 155 -34.49 8.89 9.45
N ALA A 156 -34.56 7.79 10.21
CA ALA A 156 -35.82 7.25 10.67
C ALA A 156 -36.57 8.21 11.60
N LEU A 157 -35.84 8.78 12.58
CA LEU A 157 -36.40 9.75 13.53
C LEU A 157 -36.85 11.03 12.82
N ASP A 158 -36.06 11.57 11.91
CA ASP A 158 -36.39 12.77 11.15
C ASP A 158 -37.66 12.56 10.31
N ARG A 159 -37.77 11.43 9.60
CA ARG A 159 -38.96 11.09 8.81
C ARG A 159 -40.21 10.90 9.67
N LEU A 160 -40.11 10.23 10.82
CA LEU A 160 -41.24 10.05 11.73
C LEU A 160 -41.74 11.39 12.28
N ALA A 161 -40.85 12.35 12.52
CA ALA A 161 -41.20 13.69 12.95
C ALA A 161 -41.82 14.51 11.81
N ASP A 162 -41.24 14.48 10.61
CA ASP A 162 -41.73 15.25 9.45
C ASP A 162 -43.12 14.79 8.99
N ASP A 163 -43.34 13.50 8.95
CA ASP A 163 -44.59 12.87 8.53
C ASP A 163 -45.67 12.88 9.65
N ARG A 164 -45.34 13.36 10.85
CA ARG A 164 -46.20 13.39 12.04
C ARG A 164 -46.87 12.04 12.35
N ILE A 165 -46.14 10.95 12.12
CA ILE A 165 -46.68 9.59 12.30
C ILE A 165 -46.86 9.28 13.78
N VAL A 166 -45.91 9.74 14.61
CA VAL A 166 -45.93 9.52 16.08
C VAL A 166 -45.32 10.72 16.78
N GLU A 167 -45.94 11.22 17.82
CA GLU A 167 -45.32 12.15 18.77
C GLU A 167 -44.53 11.34 19.81
N LEU A 168 -43.19 11.37 19.71
CA LEU A 168 -42.27 10.69 20.63
C LEU A 168 -41.71 11.70 21.63
N ASP A 169 -41.88 11.42 22.91
CA ASP A 169 -41.15 12.09 23.96
C ASP A 169 -39.67 11.66 23.95
N GLU A 170 -38.80 12.37 24.67
CA GLU A 170 -37.34 12.12 24.65
C GLU A 170 -36.99 10.73 25.19
N GLU A 171 -37.75 10.20 26.17
CA GLU A 171 -37.52 8.88 26.75
C GLU A 171 -37.83 7.76 25.74
N ARG A 172 -38.94 7.90 25.00
CA ARG A 172 -39.31 6.95 23.95
C ARG A 172 -38.38 7.02 22.76
N LYS A 173 -37.90 8.22 22.37
CA LYS A 173 -36.87 8.36 21.37
C LYS A 173 -35.57 7.64 21.76
N ALA A 174 -35.12 7.84 22.99
CA ALA A 174 -33.91 7.18 23.50
C ALA A 174 -34.02 5.64 23.49
N ALA A 175 -35.18 5.12 23.95
CA ALA A 175 -35.47 3.69 23.90
C ALA A 175 -35.50 3.14 22.46
N MET A 176 -36.13 3.87 21.52
CA MET A 176 -36.18 3.50 20.11
C MET A 176 -34.79 3.50 19.47
N VAL A 177 -33.99 4.53 19.71
CA VAL A 177 -32.60 4.62 19.25
C VAL A 177 -31.78 3.43 19.75
N SER A 178 -31.85 3.13 21.04
CA SER A 178 -31.14 2.00 21.63
C SER A 178 -31.54 0.67 20.99
N ASN A 179 -32.81 0.42 20.81
CA ASN A 179 -33.30 -0.81 20.19
C ASN A 179 -32.91 -0.93 18.73
N LEU A 180 -32.99 0.16 17.95
CA LEU A 180 -32.58 0.16 16.54
C LEU A 180 -31.09 -0.05 16.39
N LEU A 181 -30.25 0.59 17.23
CA LEU A 181 -28.81 0.41 17.18
C LEU A 181 -28.41 -1.03 17.52
N VAL A 182 -29.06 -1.66 18.51
CA VAL A 182 -28.80 -3.07 18.84
C VAL A 182 -29.10 -3.97 17.64
N VAL A 183 -30.24 -3.75 16.95
CA VAL A 183 -30.62 -4.55 15.77
C VAL A 183 -29.69 -4.30 14.58
N LEU A 184 -29.33 -3.03 14.32
CA LEU A 184 -28.54 -2.64 13.15
C LEU A 184 -27.04 -2.96 13.32
N CYS A 185 -26.51 -2.98 14.56
CA CYS A 185 -25.10 -3.28 14.84
C CYS A 185 -24.86 -4.74 15.22
N ALA A 186 -25.88 -5.57 15.34
CA ALA A 186 -25.73 -6.98 15.67
C ALA A 186 -25.11 -7.77 14.50
N ASP A 187 -24.17 -8.67 14.81
CA ASP A 187 -23.57 -9.58 13.82
C ASP A 187 -24.52 -10.72 13.42
N GLU A 188 -25.50 -11.05 14.27
CA GLU A 188 -26.54 -12.05 14.01
C GLU A 188 -27.90 -11.40 13.82
N ALA A 189 -28.77 -12.03 13.01
CA ALA A 189 -30.14 -11.56 12.84
C ALA A 189 -30.88 -11.53 14.18
N ALA A 190 -31.15 -10.34 14.69
CA ALA A 190 -31.91 -10.18 15.92
C ALA A 190 -33.31 -10.77 15.74
N GLN A 191 -33.69 -11.68 16.62
CA GLN A 191 -35.06 -12.17 16.69
C GLN A 191 -35.88 -11.22 17.62
N PRO A 192 -36.73 -10.35 17.07
CA PRO A 192 -37.51 -9.46 17.91
C PRO A 192 -38.54 -10.27 18.71
N ILE A 193 -38.45 -10.24 20.02
CA ILE A 193 -39.53 -10.73 20.90
C ILE A 193 -40.56 -9.61 20.99
N VAL A 194 -41.62 -9.76 20.24
CA VAL A 194 -42.76 -8.83 20.36
C VAL A 194 -43.56 -9.20 21.62
N ASN A 195 -43.39 -8.41 22.67
CA ASN A 195 -44.24 -8.52 23.84
C ASN A 195 -45.57 -7.86 23.51
N ALA A 196 -46.51 -8.63 22.99
CA ALA A 196 -47.92 -8.19 22.82
C ALA A 196 -48.51 -8.13 24.23
N GLY A 197 -48.34 -6.97 24.90
CA GLY A 197 -48.80 -6.76 26.27
C GLY A 197 -50.17 -7.35 26.52
N THR A 198 -50.36 -8.03 27.64
CA THR A 198 -51.65 -8.48 28.13
C THR A 198 -52.56 -7.25 28.30
N LEU A 199 -53.57 -7.16 27.42
CA LEU A 199 -54.69 -6.23 27.60
C LEU A 199 -55.39 -6.66 28.90
N HIS A 200 -55.10 -5.98 30.00
CA HIS A 200 -55.91 -6.04 31.19
C HIS A 200 -57.17 -5.23 30.92
N HIS A 201 -58.31 -5.93 30.89
CA HIS A 201 -59.62 -5.35 30.95
C HIS A 201 -59.87 -4.71 32.31
#